data_dbf326374491cf72365d0eaf23c3415c
#
_entry.id   dbf326374491cf72365d0eaf23c3415c
#
_cell.length_a   1.000
_cell.length_b   1.000
_cell.length_c   1.000
_cell.angle_alpha   90.00
_cell.angle_beta   90.00
_cell.angle_gamma   90.00
#
_symmetry.space_group_name_H-M   'P 1'
#
loop_
_entity.id
_entity.type
_entity.pdbx_description
1 polymer ?
#
loop_
_entity_poly.entity_id
_entity_poly.type
_entity_poly.pdbx_seq_one_letter_code
_entity_poly.pdbx_strand_id
1 'polypeptide(L)'
;MKTLQPAFPNAPHAVRIIGGAWRRTRLPVPDQPGLRPTPDRVRETLFNWLGQDLTDWHCIDAFAGSGALGLEAASRGAARVLLVERDARLAAGLRATAQRLGAVNVQVRCGDGVALLAAQPPASFDLALLDPPFASDLAAPALAAAAPALRSGGWLYLEASHAWPESAWSALGLALHRHLKAGAVHAHLLMKPGPGSA
;
A
#
# COMPACT_ATOMS: atom_id res chain seq x y z
N MET A 1 -31.98 -1.81 11.03
CA MET A 1 -30.54 -1.66 10.71
C MET A 1 -29.85 -3.00 11.01
N LYS A 2 -29.41 -3.76 9.99
CA LYS A 2 -28.60 -4.96 10.22
C LYS A 2 -27.20 -4.50 10.64
N THR A 3 -26.82 -4.79 11.87
CA THR A 3 -25.43 -4.68 12.33
C THR A 3 -24.58 -5.62 11.50
N LEU A 4 -23.80 -5.08 10.56
CA LEU A 4 -22.81 -5.85 9.82
C LEU A 4 -21.80 -6.38 10.83
N GLN A 5 -21.70 -7.70 10.96
CA GLN A 5 -20.69 -8.35 11.79
C GLN A 5 -19.29 -7.95 11.29
N PRO A 6 -18.30 -7.75 12.20
CA PRO A 6 -16.94 -7.47 11.78
C PRO A 6 -16.40 -8.63 10.94
N ALA A 7 -15.67 -8.31 9.89
CA ALA A 7 -15.09 -9.31 8.96
C ALA A 7 -14.24 -10.39 9.66
N PHE A 8 -13.69 -10.05 10.84
CA PHE A 8 -12.92 -10.93 11.70
C PHE A 8 -13.31 -10.65 13.16
N PRO A 9 -14.41 -11.24 13.68
CA PRO A 9 -14.94 -10.93 15.02
C PRO A 9 -13.97 -11.24 16.16
N ASN A 10 -13.00 -12.13 15.95
CA ASN A 10 -12.00 -12.57 16.95
C ASN A 10 -10.57 -12.14 16.59
N ALA A 11 -10.37 -11.08 15.77
CA ALA A 11 -9.03 -10.62 15.42
C ALA A 11 -8.31 -10.11 16.69
N PRO A 12 -7.17 -10.72 17.09
CA PRO A 12 -6.47 -10.39 18.34
C PRO A 12 -5.82 -9.02 18.30
N HIS A 13 -5.57 -8.49 17.09
CA HIS A 13 -4.92 -7.22 16.86
C HIS A 13 -5.74 -6.32 15.96
N ALA A 14 -5.55 -5.02 16.09
CA ALA A 14 -6.17 -4.05 15.22
C ALA A 14 -5.18 -2.93 14.91
N VAL A 15 -5.15 -2.52 13.64
CA VAL A 15 -4.46 -1.33 13.17
C VAL A 15 -5.46 -0.19 13.07
N ARG A 16 -5.04 1.04 13.36
CA ARG A 16 -5.91 2.22 13.23
C ARG A 16 -5.59 2.99 11.96
N ILE A 17 -6.62 3.48 11.29
CA ILE A 17 -6.48 4.55 10.30
C ILE A 17 -6.06 5.83 11.04
N ILE A 18 -5.01 6.49 10.57
CA ILE A 18 -4.33 7.59 11.25
C ILE A 18 -4.92 8.94 10.84
N GLY A 19 -5.24 9.10 9.55
CA GLY A 19 -5.69 10.36 8.98
C GLY A 19 -6.92 10.23 8.08
N GLY A 20 -7.38 11.37 7.57
CA GLY A 20 -8.47 11.45 6.60
C GLY A 20 -9.86 11.17 7.18
N ALA A 21 -10.79 10.84 6.29
CA ALA A 21 -12.22 10.69 6.58
C ALA A 21 -12.55 9.57 7.59
N TRP A 22 -11.73 8.51 7.62
CA TRP A 22 -11.94 7.37 8.53
C TRP A 22 -10.95 7.34 9.71
N ARG A 23 -10.38 8.47 10.07
CA ARG A 23 -9.43 8.59 11.19
C ARG A 23 -9.93 7.90 12.45
N ARG A 24 -9.04 7.18 13.14
CA ARG A 24 -9.29 6.37 14.37
C ARG A 24 -10.11 5.10 14.14
N THR A 25 -10.56 4.81 12.93
CA THR A 25 -11.24 3.53 12.65
C THR A 25 -10.27 2.37 12.82
N ARG A 26 -10.72 1.33 13.51
CA ARG A 26 -9.94 0.10 13.72
C ARG A 26 -10.15 -0.87 12.57
N LEU A 27 -9.05 -1.28 11.95
CA LEU A 27 -8.98 -2.33 10.96
C LEU A 27 -8.61 -3.63 11.66
N PRO A 28 -9.42 -4.69 11.56
CA PRO A 28 -9.06 -5.98 12.15
C PRO A 28 -7.85 -6.58 11.43
N VAL A 29 -6.88 -7.05 12.20
CA VAL A 29 -5.74 -7.79 11.68
C VAL A 29 -5.95 -9.25 12.03
N PRO A 30 -6.19 -10.13 11.05
CA PRO A 30 -6.31 -11.57 11.30
C PRO A 30 -5.02 -12.14 11.88
N ASP A 31 -5.16 -13.13 12.74
CA ASP A 31 -4.02 -13.90 13.24
C ASP A 31 -3.57 -14.87 12.14
N GLN A 32 -2.60 -14.42 11.33
CA GLN A 32 -2.00 -15.23 10.27
C GLN A 32 -0.48 -15.17 10.37
N PRO A 33 0.21 -16.32 10.25
CA PRO A 33 1.67 -16.35 10.20
C PRO A 33 2.20 -15.45 9.07
N GLY A 34 3.11 -14.55 9.41
CA GLY A 34 3.72 -13.61 8.45
C GLY A 34 2.94 -12.32 8.20
N LEU A 35 1.69 -12.20 8.66
CA LEU A 35 0.95 -10.93 8.59
C LEU A 35 1.35 -10.03 9.76
N ARG A 36 2.26 -9.10 9.51
CA ARG A 36 2.72 -8.11 10.47
C ARG A 36 2.37 -6.73 9.94
N PRO A 37 1.37 -6.05 10.53
CA PRO A 37 1.01 -4.72 10.03
C PRO A 37 2.16 -3.75 10.20
N THR A 38 2.38 -2.90 9.19
CA THR A 38 3.30 -1.76 9.25
C THR A 38 3.02 -0.94 10.50
N PRO A 39 4.03 -0.65 11.35
CA PRO A 39 3.83 0.12 12.57
C PRO A 39 3.19 1.49 12.29
N ASP A 40 2.32 1.96 13.19
CA ASP A 40 1.64 3.26 13.07
C ASP A 40 2.63 4.39 12.75
N ARG A 41 3.79 4.41 13.43
CA ARG A 41 4.83 5.43 13.23
C ARG A 41 5.39 5.43 11.79
N VAL A 42 5.57 4.26 11.18
CA VAL A 42 6.07 4.17 9.80
C VAL A 42 5.03 4.71 8.82
N ARG A 43 3.76 4.35 9.02
CA ARG A 43 2.65 4.86 8.21
C ARG A 43 2.45 6.38 8.37
N GLU A 44 2.53 6.91 9.60
CA GLU A 44 2.53 8.35 9.85
C GLU A 44 3.64 9.06 9.07
N THR A 45 4.86 8.51 9.13
CA THR A 45 6.00 9.08 8.42
C THR A 45 5.80 9.04 6.91
N LEU A 46 5.32 7.92 6.37
CA LEU A 46 5.03 7.80 4.93
C LEU A 46 4.05 8.90 4.47
N PHE A 47 2.90 9.02 5.13
CA PHE A 47 1.88 9.99 4.71
C PHE A 47 2.28 11.45 5.00
N ASN A 48 3.19 11.70 5.96
CA ASN A 48 3.84 13.00 6.11
C ASN A 48 4.75 13.32 4.91
N TRP A 49 5.49 12.33 4.40
CA TRP A 49 6.32 12.50 3.20
C TRP A 49 5.49 12.76 1.95
N LEU A 50 4.32 12.11 1.82
CA LEU A 50 3.41 12.25 0.67
C LEU A 50 2.54 13.51 0.71
N GLY A 51 2.54 14.28 1.82
CA GLY A 51 1.80 15.54 1.93
C GLY A 51 0.39 15.41 2.53
N GLN A 52 0.02 14.28 3.09
CA GLN A 52 -1.23 14.04 3.84
C GLN A 52 -2.55 14.06 3.05
N ASP A 53 -2.66 14.85 2.00
CA ASP A 53 -3.80 14.94 1.10
C ASP A 53 -3.47 14.22 -0.21
N LEU A 54 -4.24 13.20 -0.54
CA LEU A 54 -4.11 12.40 -1.75
C LEU A 54 -5.30 12.58 -2.69
N THR A 55 -5.99 13.73 -2.59
CA THR A 55 -7.11 14.06 -3.48
C THR A 55 -6.72 13.87 -4.95
N ASP A 56 -7.58 13.23 -5.72
CA ASP A 56 -7.43 12.88 -7.14
C ASP A 56 -6.38 11.80 -7.44
N TRP A 57 -5.65 11.28 -6.45
CA TRP A 57 -4.65 10.25 -6.69
C TRP A 57 -5.28 8.88 -6.99
N HIS A 58 -4.66 8.17 -7.93
CA HIS A 58 -4.89 6.75 -8.17
C HIS A 58 -3.79 5.95 -7.49
N CYS A 59 -4.16 5.09 -6.57
CA CYS A 59 -3.23 4.31 -5.76
C CYS A 59 -3.41 2.81 -5.98
N ILE A 60 -2.32 2.06 -5.88
CA ILE A 60 -2.33 0.60 -5.79
C ILE A 60 -1.57 0.13 -4.56
N ASP A 61 -2.16 -0.77 -3.78
CA ASP A 61 -1.53 -1.50 -2.69
C ASP A 61 -1.45 -2.97 -3.14
N ALA A 62 -0.25 -3.38 -3.55
CA ALA A 62 -0.05 -4.67 -4.21
C ALA A 62 0.04 -5.86 -3.24
N PHE A 63 0.17 -5.59 -1.94
CA PHE A 63 0.27 -6.58 -0.87
C PHE A 63 -0.58 -6.15 0.32
N ALA A 64 -1.89 -5.99 0.09
CA ALA A 64 -2.76 -5.21 0.96
C ALA A 64 -2.90 -5.75 2.40
N GLY A 65 -2.80 -7.06 2.63
CA GLY A 65 -2.89 -7.66 3.95
C GLY A 65 -4.14 -7.21 4.72
N SER A 66 -3.93 -6.43 5.79
CA SER A 66 -5.01 -5.81 6.57
C SER A 66 -5.64 -4.59 5.89
N GLY A 67 -5.07 -4.09 4.82
CA GLY A 67 -5.45 -2.87 4.14
C GLY A 67 -4.92 -1.58 4.79
N ALA A 68 -3.96 -1.69 5.71
CA ALA A 68 -3.52 -0.55 6.51
C ALA A 68 -2.95 0.61 5.67
N LEU A 69 -2.22 0.33 4.60
CA LEU A 69 -1.65 1.35 3.72
C LEU A 69 -2.67 1.87 2.71
N GLY A 70 -3.31 0.97 1.96
CA GLY A 70 -4.23 1.40 0.90
C GLY A 70 -5.52 2.03 1.43
N LEU A 71 -6.09 1.54 2.55
CA LEU A 71 -7.25 2.19 3.19
C LEU A 71 -6.89 3.53 3.83
N GLU A 72 -5.65 3.71 4.30
CA GLU A 72 -5.14 5.00 4.74
C GLU A 72 -5.11 6.00 3.57
N ALA A 73 -4.60 5.58 2.40
CA ALA A 73 -4.60 6.41 1.19
C ALA A 73 -6.02 6.80 0.77
N ALA A 74 -6.95 5.84 0.78
CA ALA A 74 -8.36 6.09 0.48
C ALA A 74 -9.00 7.07 1.48
N SER A 75 -8.69 6.92 2.78
CA SER A 75 -9.15 7.82 3.85
C SER A 75 -8.67 9.26 3.66
N ARG A 76 -7.52 9.44 3.02
CA ARG A 76 -6.89 10.74 2.75
C ARG A 76 -7.30 11.35 1.40
N GLY A 77 -8.36 10.84 0.79
CA GLY A 77 -8.98 11.44 -0.38
C GLY A 77 -8.56 10.85 -1.72
N ALA A 78 -7.75 9.77 -1.77
CA ALA A 78 -7.40 9.15 -3.04
C ALA A 78 -8.66 8.83 -3.87
N ALA A 79 -8.68 9.25 -5.13
CA ALA A 79 -9.84 9.10 -6.01
C ALA A 79 -10.12 7.62 -6.35
N ARG A 80 -9.06 6.81 -6.45
CA ARG A 80 -9.16 5.36 -6.69
C ARG A 80 -8.06 4.63 -5.93
N VAL A 81 -8.43 3.55 -5.24
CA VAL A 81 -7.47 2.66 -4.58
C VAL A 81 -7.74 1.22 -4.98
N LEU A 82 -6.75 0.58 -5.57
CA LEU A 82 -6.77 -0.84 -5.86
C LEU A 82 -5.99 -1.58 -4.77
N LEU A 83 -6.70 -2.40 -3.98
CA LEU A 83 -6.10 -3.31 -3.00
C LEU A 83 -5.95 -4.69 -3.63
N VAL A 84 -4.75 -5.22 -3.64
CA VAL A 84 -4.47 -6.57 -4.13
C VAL A 84 -4.03 -7.45 -2.96
N GLU A 85 -4.70 -8.58 -2.81
CA GLU A 85 -4.40 -9.54 -1.74
C GLU A 85 -4.50 -10.96 -2.28
N ARG A 86 -3.45 -11.75 -2.03
CA ARG A 86 -3.35 -13.13 -2.54
C ARG A 86 -4.25 -14.09 -1.77
N ASP A 87 -4.36 -13.92 -0.47
CA ASP A 87 -5.21 -14.76 0.37
C ASP A 87 -6.68 -14.39 0.18
N ALA A 88 -7.50 -15.37 -0.22
CA ALA A 88 -8.91 -15.16 -0.51
C ALA A 88 -9.72 -14.74 0.73
N ARG A 89 -9.33 -15.18 1.94
CA ARG A 89 -10.01 -14.82 3.19
C ARG A 89 -9.69 -13.38 3.57
N LEU A 90 -8.41 -12.96 3.43
CA LEU A 90 -8.01 -11.57 3.64
C LEU A 90 -8.70 -10.66 2.63
N ALA A 91 -8.72 -11.03 1.34
CA ALA A 91 -9.40 -10.27 0.30
C ALA A 91 -10.92 -10.13 0.58
N ALA A 92 -11.56 -11.17 1.08
CA ALA A 92 -12.97 -11.10 1.51
C ALA A 92 -13.15 -10.15 2.70
N GLY A 93 -12.23 -10.19 3.68
CA GLY A 93 -12.22 -9.28 4.83
C GLY A 93 -12.00 -7.83 4.44
N LEU A 94 -11.12 -7.56 3.47
CA LEU A 94 -10.91 -6.22 2.90
C LEU A 94 -12.17 -5.68 2.22
N ARG A 95 -12.88 -6.51 1.43
CA ARG A 95 -14.16 -6.12 0.81
C ARG A 95 -15.21 -5.76 1.85
N ALA A 96 -15.35 -6.60 2.88
CA ALA A 96 -16.29 -6.32 3.99
C ALA A 96 -15.92 -5.04 4.75
N THR A 97 -14.61 -4.79 4.94
CA THR A 97 -14.12 -3.57 5.58
C THR A 97 -14.39 -2.34 4.71
N ALA A 98 -14.10 -2.39 3.41
CA ALA A 98 -14.40 -1.31 2.46
C ALA A 98 -15.91 -1.00 2.43
N GLN A 99 -16.76 -2.03 2.40
CA GLN A 99 -18.21 -1.86 2.44
C GLN A 99 -18.69 -1.19 3.76
N ARG A 100 -18.16 -1.62 4.90
CA ARG A 100 -18.47 -1.02 6.21
C ARG A 100 -18.07 0.45 6.31
N LEU A 101 -16.97 0.82 5.67
CA LEU A 101 -16.47 2.20 5.61
C LEU A 101 -17.24 3.06 4.59
N GLY A 102 -18.06 2.49 3.74
CA GLY A 102 -18.66 3.18 2.60
C GLY A 102 -17.60 3.61 1.57
N ALA A 103 -16.49 2.86 1.47
CA ALA A 103 -15.32 3.19 0.65
C ALA A 103 -15.58 2.89 -0.84
N VAL A 104 -16.39 3.72 -1.49
CA VAL A 104 -16.78 3.57 -2.91
C VAL A 104 -15.60 3.71 -3.88
N ASN A 105 -14.54 4.37 -3.44
CA ASN A 105 -13.30 4.58 -4.18
C ASN A 105 -12.29 3.42 -4.05
N VAL A 106 -12.63 2.35 -3.29
CA VAL A 106 -11.74 1.21 -3.05
C VAL A 106 -12.22 -0.02 -3.82
N GLN A 107 -11.35 -0.58 -4.63
CA GLN A 107 -11.54 -1.88 -5.30
C GLN A 107 -10.62 -2.93 -4.68
N VAL A 108 -11.14 -4.11 -4.36
CA VAL A 108 -10.34 -5.24 -3.84
C VAL A 108 -10.28 -6.36 -4.87
N ARG A 109 -9.07 -6.73 -5.27
CA ARG A 109 -8.77 -7.88 -6.13
C ARG A 109 -8.08 -8.97 -5.34
N CYS A 110 -8.59 -10.19 -5.45
CA CYS A 110 -7.88 -11.37 -4.96
C CYS A 110 -6.96 -11.88 -6.07
N GLY A 111 -5.65 -11.95 -5.81
CA GLY A 111 -4.69 -12.40 -6.80
C GLY A 111 -3.24 -12.07 -6.43
N ASP A 112 -2.34 -12.40 -7.36
CA ASP A 112 -0.92 -12.12 -7.22
C ASP A 112 -0.64 -10.62 -7.49
N GLY A 113 0.01 -9.95 -6.54
CA GLY A 113 0.28 -8.51 -6.60
C GLY A 113 1.22 -8.12 -7.74
N VAL A 114 2.26 -8.94 -7.99
CA VAL A 114 3.23 -8.70 -9.07
C VAL A 114 2.55 -8.84 -10.43
N ALA A 115 1.80 -9.91 -10.62
CA ALA A 115 1.09 -10.14 -11.88
C ALA A 115 0.04 -9.07 -12.16
N LEU A 116 -0.70 -8.63 -11.13
CA LEU A 116 -1.70 -7.57 -11.27
C LEU A 116 -1.06 -6.20 -11.53
N LEU A 117 0.10 -5.90 -10.95
CA LEU A 117 0.89 -4.71 -11.29
C LEU A 117 1.35 -4.74 -12.76
N ALA A 118 1.94 -5.86 -13.20
CA ALA A 118 2.44 -6.00 -14.57
C ALA A 118 1.33 -5.90 -15.63
N ALA A 119 0.09 -6.22 -15.26
CA ALA A 119 -1.08 -6.13 -16.13
C ALA A 119 -1.71 -4.72 -16.19
N GLN A 120 -1.22 -3.75 -15.38
CA GLN A 120 -1.75 -2.39 -15.42
C GLN A 120 -1.23 -1.62 -16.64
N PRO A 121 -2.05 -0.75 -17.23
CA PRO A 121 -1.56 0.15 -18.26
C PRO A 121 -0.41 1.03 -17.72
N PRO A 122 0.54 1.44 -18.57
CA PRO A 122 1.57 2.40 -18.17
C PRO A 122 0.96 3.70 -17.62
N ALA A 123 1.64 4.33 -16.69
CA ALA A 123 1.26 5.61 -16.10
C ALA A 123 -0.17 5.66 -15.52
N SER A 124 -0.61 4.57 -14.88
CA SER A 124 -1.96 4.43 -14.29
C SER A 124 -2.06 4.97 -12.87
N PHE A 125 -0.93 5.02 -12.12
CA PHE A 125 -0.95 5.31 -10.70
C PHE A 125 -0.07 6.51 -10.33
N ASP A 126 -0.55 7.26 -9.35
CA ASP A 126 0.20 8.30 -8.65
C ASP A 126 1.02 7.72 -7.50
N LEU A 127 0.53 6.62 -6.89
CA LEU A 127 1.19 5.93 -5.78
C LEU A 127 1.07 4.41 -5.90
N ALA A 128 2.21 3.73 -5.83
CA ALA A 128 2.29 2.27 -5.63
C ALA A 128 2.84 1.98 -4.22
N LEU A 129 2.12 1.15 -3.46
CA LEU A 129 2.48 0.70 -2.13
C LEU A 129 2.89 -0.78 -2.22
N LEU A 130 4.14 -1.06 -1.86
CA LEU A 130 4.75 -2.38 -1.92
C LEU A 130 5.25 -2.78 -0.53
N ASP A 131 4.52 -3.66 0.15
CA ASP A 131 4.90 -4.27 1.43
C ASP A 131 4.87 -5.80 1.32
N PRO A 132 5.76 -6.38 0.47
CA PRO A 132 5.81 -7.83 0.29
C PRO A 132 6.30 -8.53 1.56
N PRO A 133 5.93 -9.81 1.79
CA PRO A 133 6.46 -10.59 2.90
C PRO A 133 8.00 -10.63 2.87
N PHE A 134 8.66 -10.26 3.97
CA PHE A 134 10.13 -10.13 4.04
C PHE A 134 10.89 -11.44 3.74
N ALA A 135 10.25 -12.58 3.97
CA ALA A 135 10.82 -13.90 3.68
C ALA A 135 10.63 -14.34 2.21
N SER A 136 10.15 -13.43 1.34
CA SER A 136 9.91 -13.73 -0.08
C SER A 136 10.82 -12.94 -1.00
N ASP A 137 11.03 -13.44 -2.21
CA ASP A 137 11.77 -12.75 -3.28
C ASP A 137 10.87 -11.84 -4.14
N LEU A 138 9.75 -11.37 -3.58
CA LEU A 138 8.73 -10.61 -4.32
C LEU A 138 9.05 -9.13 -4.47
N ALA A 139 9.93 -8.57 -3.66
CA ALA A 139 10.21 -7.13 -3.65
C ALA A 139 10.80 -6.64 -4.99
N ALA A 140 11.80 -7.34 -5.55
CA ALA A 140 12.43 -6.95 -6.82
C ALA A 140 11.46 -7.05 -8.02
N PRO A 141 10.74 -8.17 -8.23
CA PRO A 141 9.76 -8.24 -9.31
C PRO A 141 8.59 -7.27 -9.13
N ALA A 142 8.15 -6.99 -7.89
CA ALA A 142 7.12 -5.99 -7.63
C ALA A 142 7.58 -4.58 -8.00
N LEU A 143 8.81 -4.23 -7.62
CA LEU A 143 9.42 -2.95 -7.98
C LEU A 143 9.51 -2.77 -9.50
N ALA A 144 9.99 -3.80 -10.21
CA ALA A 144 10.08 -3.78 -11.67
C ALA A 144 8.71 -3.67 -12.36
N ALA A 145 7.68 -4.33 -11.82
CA ALA A 145 6.32 -4.27 -12.35
C ALA A 145 5.63 -2.93 -12.06
N ALA A 146 5.92 -2.32 -10.91
CA ALA A 146 5.31 -1.05 -10.51
C ALA A 146 5.88 0.16 -11.28
N ALA A 147 7.17 0.17 -11.58
CA ALA A 147 7.83 1.31 -12.20
C ALA A 147 7.18 1.80 -13.51
N PRO A 148 6.83 0.95 -14.49
CA PRO A 148 6.12 1.39 -15.70
C PRO A 148 4.68 1.85 -15.41
N ALA A 149 4.01 1.29 -14.40
CA ALA A 149 2.64 1.64 -14.04
C ALA A 149 2.53 3.00 -13.34
N LEU A 150 3.62 3.56 -12.84
CA LEU A 150 3.65 4.89 -12.25
C LEU A 150 3.63 5.99 -13.32
N ARG A 151 2.90 7.07 -13.03
CA ARG A 151 2.98 8.34 -13.76
C ARG A 151 4.32 9.02 -13.55
N SER A 152 4.71 9.90 -14.46
CA SER A 152 5.76 10.88 -14.20
C SER A 152 5.39 11.74 -12.99
N GLY A 153 6.33 11.90 -12.05
CA GLY A 153 6.06 12.52 -10.75
C GLY A 153 5.38 11.60 -9.72
N GLY A 154 5.06 10.36 -10.10
CA GLY A 154 4.43 9.39 -9.21
C GLY A 154 5.39 8.80 -8.18
N TRP A 155 4.83 8.24 -7.14
CA TRP A 155 5.53 7.74 -5.96
C TRP A 155 5.46 6.21 -5.85
N LEU A 156 6.52 5.62 -5.36
CA LEU A 156 6.57 4.22 -5.00
C LEU A 156 7.09 4.07 -3.58
N TYR A 157 6.31 3.45 -2.73
CA TYR A 157 6.69 3.07 -1.39
C TYR A 157 7.07 1.58 -1.35
N LEU A 158 8.25 1.27 -0.81
CA LEU A 158 8.73 -0.10 -0.63
C LEU A 158 9.14 -0.34 0.82
N GLU A 159 8.54 -1.34 1.47
CA GLU A 159 9.05 -1.93 2.71
C GLU A 159 9.94 -3.13 2.43
N ALA A 160 11.05 -3.21 3.15
CA ALA A 160 12.01 -4.31 3.06
C ALA A 160 12.68 -4.58 4.41
N SER A 161 13.29 -5.76 4.57
CA SER A 161 14.06 -6.15 5.76
C SER A 161 15.45 -5.51 5.84
N HIS A 162 15.93 -4.90 4.75
CA HIS A 162 17.23 -4.24 4.66
C HIS A 162 17.16 -3.02 3.73
N ALA A 163 18.15 -2.15 3.82
CA ALA A 163 18.28 -1.05 2.88
C ALA A 163 18.68 -1.59 1.50
N TRP A 164 17.97 -1.15 0.48
CA TRP A 164 18.25 -1.53 -0.89
C TRP A 164 19.28 -0.56 -1.51
N PRO A 165 20.16 -1.05 -2.41
CA PRO A 165 21.12 -0.22 -3.10
C PRO A 165 20.45 0.63 -4.18
N GLU A 166 21.05 1.76 -4.52
CA GLU A 166 20.53 2.67 -5.55
C GLU A 166 20.36 1.99 -6.92
N SER A 167 21.25 1.05 -7.25
CA SER A 167 21.17 0.27 -8.49
C SER A 167 19.88 -0.53 -8.64
N ALA A 168 19.18 -0.82 -7.53
CA ALA A 168 17.92 -1.58 -7.57
C ALA A 168 16.76 -0.82 -8.22
N TRP A 169 16.78 0.51 -8.20
CA TRP A 169 15.71 1.35 -8.74
C TRP A 169 16.17 2.33 -9.82
N SER A 170 17.43 2.73 -9.86
CA SER A 170 17.93 3.68 -10.88
C SER A 170 17.78 3.14 -12.30
N ALA A 171 18.04 1.83 -12.52
CA ALA A 171 17.80 1.16 -13.80
C ALA A 171 16.32 1.13 -14.22
N LEU A 172 15.40 1.33 -13.29
CA LEU A 172 13.95 1.40 -13.53
C LEU A 172 13.46 2.84 -13.72
N GLY A 173 14.40 3.82 -13.75
CA GLY A 173 14.05 5.23 -13.86
C GLY A 173 13.39 5.80 -12.61
N LEU A 174 13.69 5.23 -11.44
CA LEU A 174 13.23 5.72 -10.14
C LEU A 174 14.39 6.33 -9.37
N ALA A 175 14.10 7.32 -8.52
CA ALA A 175 15.06 7.96 -7.64
C ALA A 175 14.61 7.88 -6.18
N LEU A 176 15.54 7.64 -5.26
CA LEU A 176 15.24 7.64 -3.83
C LEU A 176 14.94 9.07 -3.37
N HIS A 177 13.76 9.26 -2.78
CA HIS A 177 13.38 10.53 -2.19
C HIS A 177 13.58 10.55 -0.67
N ARG A 178 13.17 9.47 0.03
CA ARG A 178 13.29 9.33 1.48
C ARG A 178 13.54 7.87 1.86
N HIS A 179 14.24 7.68 2.95
CA HIS A 179 14.45 6.39 3.58
C HIS A 179 14.32 6.50 5.10
N LEU A 180 13.68 5.50 5.71
CA LEU A 180 13.53 5.37 7.17
C LEU A 180 13.89 3.95 7.56
N LYS A 181 14.65 3.81 8.65
CA LYS A 181 14.81 2.54 9.37
C LYS A 181 14.01 2.59 10.67
N ALA A 182 13.12 1.63 10.86
CA ALA A 182 12.32 1.47 12.06
C ALA A 182 12.33 0.00 12.52
N GLY A 183 13.19 -0.32 13.47
CA GLY A 183 13.44 -1.71 13.88
C GLY A 183 14.00 -2.54 12.73
N ALA A 184 13.27 -3.59 12.36
CA ALA A 184 13.62 -4.46 11.23
C ALA A 184 13.06 -3.98 9.88
N VAL A 185 12.33 -2.86 9.86
CA VAL A 185 11.72 -2.31 8.64
C VAL A 185 12.61 -1.24 8.04
N HIS A 186 12.90 -1.35 6.76
CA HIS A 186 13.47 -0.30 5.92
C HIS A 186 12.39 0.17 4.95
N ALA A 187 11.91 1.39 5.15
CA ALA A 187 10.90 2.04 4.33
C ALA A 187 11.57 2.99 3.33
N HIS A 188 11.36 2.76 2.05
CA HIS A 188 11.89 3.57 0.96
C HIS A 188 10.76 4.27 0.24
N LEU A 189 10.83 5.58 0.08
CA LEU A 189 9.96 6.33 -0.80
C LEU A 189 10.77 6.74 -2.03
N LEU A 190 10.39 6.19 -3.17
CA LEU A 190 10.98 6.45 -4.46
C LEU A 190 10.06 7.37 -5.28
N MET A 191 10.62 8.13 -6.18
CA MET A 191 9.89 8.98 -7.11
C MET A 191 10.26 8.59 -8.55
N LYS A 192 9.26 8.58 -9.43
CA LYS A 192 9.48 8.54 -10.87
C LYS A 192 9.66 9.97 -11.38
N PRO A 193 10.88 10.40 -11.78
CA PRO A 193 11.12 11.74 -12.25
C PRO A 193 10.19 12.15 -13.40
N GLY A 194 9.78 13.41 -13.41
CA GLY A 194 9.06 13.98 -14.54
C GLY A 194 9.97 14.26 -15.72
N PRO A 195 9.42 14.49 -16.93
CA PRO A 195 10.21 14.94 -18.06
C PRO A 195 10.86 16.30 -17.70
N GLY A 196 12.21 16.33 -17.69
CA GLY A 196 13.00 17.53 -17.41
C GLY A 196 13.51 17.71 -15.97
N SER A 197 13.39 16.71 -15.11
CA SER A 197 13.96 16.70 -13.74
C SER A 197 15.27 15.91 -13.68
N ALA A 198 16.19 16.14 -14.62
CA ALA A 198 17.56 15.64 -14.58
C ALA A 198 18.51 16.71 -14.03
#